data_8405c66d772c239ba58f6715e2534f9b
#
_entry.id   8405c66d772c239ba58f6715e2534f9b
#
_cell.length_a   1.000
_cell.length_b   1.000
_cell.length_c   1.000
_cell.angle_alpha   90.00
_cell.angle_beta   90.00
_cell.angle_gamma   90.00
#
_symmetry.space_group_name_H-M   'P 1'
#
loop_
_entity.id
_entity.type
_entity.pdbx_description
1 polymer ?
#
loop_
_entity_poly.entity_id
_entity_poly.type
_entity_poly.pdbx_seq_one_letter_code
_entity_poly.pdbx_strand_id
1 'polypeptide(L)'
;MQIKKDSNDKKGARVSTHINLPGKYIVLMPNTSFITVSQKIEDKAEQERLINLVKKYIGKENGAIIRTSAVKKEKELIHDIEDLERKWKKIREKYEQVVKQNNKESLIYEAENILEKMIIDLSNEKIENIVTNNEKQYAQLLDEKNKSDELVNTKIILENKDVLDIYDIKKQLEKLPNRKIWLKCGG
;
A
#
# COMPACT_ATOMS: atom_id res chain seq x y z
N MET A 1 -16.84 -2.36 9.20
CA MET A 1 -16.45 -3.12 7.99
C MET A 1 -15.45 -2.32 7.15
N GLN A 2 -14.57 -3.00 6.45
CA GLN A 2 -13.65 -2.39 5.48
C GLN A 2 -14.09 -2.78 4.07
N ILE A 3 -14.19 -1.80 3.18
CA ILE A 3 -14.37 -2.04 1.75
C ILE A 3 -13.01 -2.45 1.19
N LYS A 4 -12.92 -3.67 0.65
CA LYS A 4 -11.70 -4.24 0.05
C LYS A 4 -11.65 -3.99 -1.45
N LYS A 5 -12.79 -3.88 -2.10
CA LYS A 5 -12.95 -3.68 -3.52
C LYS A 5 -14.25 -2.96 -3.78
N ASP A 6 -14.22 -1.97 -4.62
CA ASP A 6 -15.42 -1.23 -4.99
C ASP A 6 -16.34 -2.07 -5.88
N SER A 7 -17.60 -1.66 -5.98
CA SER A 7 -18.56 -2.27 -6.90
C SER A 7 -18.19 -1.97 -8.36
N ASN A 8 -18.57 -2.85 -9.24
CA ASN A 8 -18.54 -2.61 -10.69
C ASN A 8 -19.87 -3.04 -11.29
N ASP A 9 -20.05 -2.80 -12.60
CA ASP A 9 -21.32 -3.06 -13.30
C ASP A 9 -21.85 -4.50 -13.15
N LYS A 10 -21.00 -5.47 -12.79
CA LYS A 10 -21.35 -6.90 -12.72
C LYS A 10 -21.34 -7.45 -11.29
N LYS A 11 -20.68 -6.80 -10.34
CA LYS A 11 -20.50 -7.30 -8.97
C LYS A 11 -20.57 -6.17 -7.96
N GLY A 12 -21.27 -6.43 -6.83
CA GLY A 12 -21.28 -5.52 -5.69
C GLY A 12 -19.90 -5.36 -5.02
N ALA A 13 -19.80 -4.38 -4.15
CA ALA A 13 -18.58 -4.11 -3.38
C ALA A 13 -18.19 -5.32 -2.52
N ARG A 14 -16.89 -5.60 -2.45
CA ARG A 14 -16.36 -6.62 -1.55
C ARG A 14 -16.02 -5.99 -0.21
N VAL A 15 -16.66 -6.45 0.83
CA VAL A 15 -16.44 -5.97 2.21
C VAL A 15 -15.86 -7.07 3.10
N SER A 16 -15.22 -6.67 4.20
CA SER A 16 -14.66 -7.58 5.20
C SER A 16 -14.76 -6.97 6.60
N THR A 17 -14.95 -7.84 7.59
CA THR A 17 -14.82 -7.47 9.00
C THR A 17 -13.36 -7.51 9.46
N HIS A 18 -12.49 -8.20 8.73
CA HIS A 18 -11.06 -8.18 8.99
C HIS A 18 -10.45 -6.89 8.44
N ILE A 19 -10.07 -6.01 9.35
CA ILE A 19 -9.42 -4.74 9.02
C ILE A 19 -7.94 -5.00 8.74
N ASN A 20 -7.45 -4.44 7.64
CA ASN A 20 -6.03 -4.46 7.31
C ASN A 20 -5.58 -3.03 7.06
N LEU A 21 -4.52 -2.63 7.73
CA LEU A 21 -3.86 -1.34 7.55
C LEU A 21 -2.48 -1.61 6.92
N PRO A 22 -2.32 -1.38 5.62
CA PRO A 22 -1.06 -1.61 4.94
C PRO A 22 -0.05 -0.52 5.31
N GLY A 23 1.15 -0.94 5.70
CA GLY A 23 2.34 -0.13 5.79
C GLY A 23 3.37 -0.55 4.75
N LYS A 24 4.55 0.04 4.82
CA LYS A 24 5.67 -0.25 3.92
C LYS A 24 6.31 -1.62 4.20
N TYR A 25 6.55 -1.90 5.47
CA TYR A 25 7.27 -3.09 5.94
C TYR A 25 6.35 -4.14 6.53
N ILE A 26 5.15 -3.74 6.95
CA ILE A 26 4.20 -4.59 7.62
C ILE A 26 2.76 -4.25 7.21
N VAL A 27 1.86 -5.24 7.28
CA VAL A 27 0.41 -5.00 7.24
C VAL A 27 -0.12 -5.27 8.63
N LEU A 28 -0.62 -4.23 9.31
CA LEU A 28 -1.25 -4.39 10.61
C LEU A 28 -2.65 -4.97 10.43
N MET A 29 -2.96 -5.97 11.24
CA MET A 29 -4.25 -6.67 11.23
C MET A 29 -4.88 -6.55 12.63
N PRO A 30 -5.60 -5.47 12.91
CA PRO A 30 -6.24 -5.28 14.20
C PRO A 30 -7.23 -6.39 14.55
N ASN A 31 -7.34 -6.70 15.85
CA ASN A 31 -8.20 -7.74 16.39
C ASN A 31 -7.95 -9.14 15.80
N THR A 32 -6.71 -9.42 15.48
CA THR A 32 -6.26 -10.78 15.10
C THR A 32 -5.01 -11.12 15.92
N SER A 33 -4.87 -12.39 16.31
CA SER A 33 -3.77 -12.78 17.22
C SER A 33 -2.56 -13.41 16.52
N PHE A 34 -2.55 -13.48 15.19
CA PHE A 34 -1.47 -14.15 14.49
C PHE A 34 -0.51 -13.16 13.81
N ILE A 35 0.78 -13.46 13.89
CA ILE A 35 1.84 -12.77 13.18
C ILE A 35 2.46 -13.75 12.21
N THR A 36 2.51 -13.38 10.95
CA THR A 36 3.08 -14.18 9.87
C THR A 36 4.05 -13.37 9.01
N VAL A 37 4.81 -14.05 8.20
CA VAL A 37 5.82 -13.46 7.31
C VAL A 37 5.46 -13.80 5.86
N SER A 38 5.81 -12.92 4.94
CA SER A 38 5.68 -13.17 3.51
C SER A 38 6.40 -14.48 3.13
N GLN A 39 5.75 -15.35 2.38
CA GLN A 39 6.32 -16.61 1.88
C GLN A 39 7.57 -16.42 0.99
N LYS A 40 7.81 -15.19 0.51
CA LYS A 40 8.99 -14.85 -0.26
C LYS A 40 10.27 -14.71 0.58
N ILE A 41 10.16 -14.72 1.91
CA ILE A 41 11.32 -14.76 2.82
C ILE A 41 11.59 -16.23 3.10
N GLU A 42 12.60 -16.79 2.47
CA GLU A 42 12.90 -18.24 2.53
C GLU A 42 13.70 -18.62 3.78
N ASP A 43 14.49 -17.69 4.33
CA ASP A 43 15.32 -17.93 5.51
C ASP A 43 14.45 -18.00 6.78
N LYS A 44 14.35 -19.20 7.34
CA LYS A 44 13.57 -19.47 8.56
C LYS A 44 14.11 -18.73 9.78
N ALA A 45 15.41 -18.58 9.93
CA ALA A 45 16.01 -17.86 11.03
C ALA A 45 15.62 -16.37 10.99
N GLU A 46 15.63 -15.77 9.80
CA GLU A 46 15.17 -14.39 9.59
C GLU A 46 13.67 -14.26 9.82
N GLN A 47 12.85 -15.23 9.39
CA GLN A 47 11.41 -15.24 9.68
C GLN A 47 11.15 -15.21 11.19
N GLU A 48 11.79 -16.09 11.97
CA GLU A 48 11.66 -16.14 13.42
C GLU A 48 12.15 -14.86 14.09
N ARG A 49 13.27 -14.32 13.63
CA ARG A 49 13.82 -13.05 14.12
C ARG A 49 12.82 -11.90 13.93
N LEU A 50 12.27 -11.76 12.73
CA LEU A 50 11.28 -10.72 12.40
C LEU A 50 9.99 -10.90 13.21
N ILE A 51 9.46 -12.11 13.34
CA ILE A 51 8.28 -12.40 14.16
C ILE A 51 8.52 -12.00 15.62
N ASN A 52 9.67 -12.37 16.18
CA ASN A 52 10.02 -12.05 17.57
C ASN A 52 10.22 -10.55 17.78
N LEU A 53 10.75 -9.85 16.78
CA LEU A 53 10.87 -8.40 16.79
C LEU A 53 9.48 -7.75 16.82
N VAL A 54 8.61 -8.09 15.87
CA VAL A 54 7.27 -7.51 15.75
C VAL A 54 6.44 -7.76 17.01
N LYS A 55 6.52 -8.94 17.62
CA LYS A 55 5.81 -9.27 18.88
C LYS A 55 6.13 -8.32 20.03
N LYS A 56 7.29 -7.66 20.03
CA LYS A 56 7.69 -6.74 21.11
C LYS A 56 7.03 -5.36 20.96
N TYR A 57 6.69 -4.97 19.74
CA TYR A 57 6.24 -3.61 19.42
C TYR A 57 4.77 -3.53 19.03
N ILE A 58 4.17 -4.64 18.59
CA ILE A 58 2.76 -4.69 18.20
C ILE A 58 1.85 -4.82 19.42
N GLY A 59 0.68 -4.21 19.37
CA GLY A 59 -0.34 -4.36 20.42
C GLY A 59 -0.79 -5.82 20.59
N LYS A 60 -1.02 -6.25 21.83
CA LYS A 60 -1.32 -7.66 22.18
C LYS A 60 -2.53 -8.25 21.44
N GLU A 61 -3.46 -7.41 21.03
CA GLU A 61 -4.69 -7.80 20.33
C GLU A 61 -4.56 -7.72 18.81
N ASN A 62 -3.38 -7.31 18.31
CA ASN A 62 -3.16 -7.08 16.89
C ASN A 62 -2.25 -8.16 16.31
N GLY A 63 -2.56 -8.56 15.10
CA GLY A 63 -1.71 -9.41 14.28
C GLY A 63 -1.05 -8.63 13.16
N ALA A 64 -0.19 -9.31 12.42
CA ALA A 64 0.54 -8.67 11.33
C ALA A 64 0.98 -9.65 10.24
N ILE A 65 1.16 -9.11 9.04
CA ILE A 65 1.87 -9.78 7.95
C ILE A 65 3.13 -8.96 7.65
N ILE A 66 4.29 -9.54 7.89
CA ILE A 66 5.59 -8.91 7.65
C ILE A 66 5.93 -9.05 6.17
N ARG A 67 6.27 -7.92 5.53
CA ARG A 67 6.60 -7.87 4.10
C ARG A 67 8.08 -8.19 3.86
N THR A 68 8.43 -8.56 2.63
CA THR A 68 9.83 -8.81 2.22
C THR A 68 10.72 -7.58 2.38
N SER A 69 10.15 -6.38 2.26
CA SER A 69 10.83 -5.12 2.47
C SER A 69 11.40 -4.93 3.87
N ALA A 70 10.87 -5.67 4.87
CA ALA A 70 11.31 -5.59 6.27
C ALA A 70 12.67 -6.25 6.53
N VAL A 71 13.16 -7.08 5.60
CA VAL A 71 14.44 -7.78 5.74
C VAL A 71 15.57 -6.76 5.87
N LYS A 72 16.38 -6.88 6.94
CA LYS A 72 17.50 -5.97 7.27
C LYS A 72 17.09 -4.50 7.51
N LYS A 73 15.80 -4.23 7.77
CA LYS A 73 15.23 -2.89 7.97
C LYS A 73 14.52 -2.80 9.32
N GLU A 74 15.25 -3.12 10.40
CA GLU A 74 14.67 -3.27 11.75
C GLU A 74 14.11 -1.95 12.30
N LYS A 75 14.87 -0.85 12.19
CA LYS A 75 14.45 0.46 12.71
C LYS A 75 13.23 0.99 11.96
N GLU A 76 13.28 0.87 10.65
CA GLU A 76 12.19 1.30 9.76
C GLU A 76 10.93 0.46 9.99
N LEU A 77 11.07 -0.86 10.23
CA LEU A 77 9.96 -1.74 10.58
C LEU A 77 9.31 -1.33 11.90
N ILE A 78 10.11 -1.02 12.93
CA ILE A 78 9.60 -0.57 14.23
C ILE A 78 8.81 0.74 14.04
N HIS A 79 9.34 1.69 13.30
CA HIS A 79 8.67 2.96 13.04
C HIS A 79 7.34 2.77 12.30
N ASP A 80 7.31 1.91 11.28
CA ASP A 80 6.10 1.56 10.53
C ASP A 80 5.03 0.93 11.46
N ILE A 81 5.43 0.08 12.39
CA ILE A 81 4.52 -0.48 13.41
C ILE A 81 3.92 0.62 14.28
N GLU A 82 4.75 1.52 14.81
CA GLU A 82 4.31 2.62 15.69
C GLU A 82 3.34 3.55 14.97
N ASP A 83 3.60 3.84 13.70
CA ASP A 83 2.73 4.67 12.87
C ASP A 83 1.37 4.01 12.62
N LEU A 84 1.37 2.72 12.30
CA LEU A 84 0.14 1.96 12.07
C LEU A 84 -0.67 1.78 13.35
N GLU A 85 -0.03 1.57 14.50
CA GLU A 85 -0.71 1.51 15.80
C GLU A 85 -1.34 2.87 16.17
N ARG A 86 -0.64 3.98 15.91
CA ARG A 86 -1.21 5.34 16.09
C ARG A 86 -2.40 5.57 15.15
N LYS A 87 -2.29 5.15 13.90
CA LYS A 87 -3.37 5.21 12.90
C LYS A 87 -4.57 4.40 13.37
N TRP A 88 -4.36 3.17 13.83
CA TRP A 88 -5.41 2.32 14.37
C TRP A 88 -6.11 2.92 15.59
N LYS A 89 -5.36 3.50 16.50
CA LYS A 89 -5.91 4.19 17.67
C LYS A 89 -6.84 5.32 17.26
N LYS A 90 -6.45 6.17 16.31
CA LYS A 90 -7.31 7.26 15.79
C LYS A 90 -8.58 6.73 15.14
N ILE A 91 -8.50 5.62 14.39
CA ILE A 91 -9.67 4.97 13.79
C ILE A 91 -10.64 4.48 14.86
N ARG A 92 -10.13 3.85 15.92
CA ARG A 92 -10.96 3.39 17.06
C ARG A 92 -11.63 4.56 17.78
N GLU A 93 -10.88 5.59 18.10
CA GLU A 93 -11.43 6.80 18.76
C GLU A 93 -12.57 7.42 17.94
N LYS A 94 -12.39 7.55 16.62
CA LYS A 94 -13.43 8.06 15.73
C LYS A 94 -14.65 7.12 15.68
N TYR A 95 -14.42 5.83 15.63
CA TYR A 95 -15.48 4.83 15.68
C TYR A 95 -16.31 4.95 16.97
N GLU A 96 -15.66 5.05 18.12
CA GLU A 96 -16.33 5.21 19.42
C GLU A 96 -17.17 6.50 19.49
N GLN A 97 -16.68 7.60 18.92
CA GLN A 97 -17.42 8.86 18.82
C GLN A 97 -18.69 8.69 17.98
N VAL A 98 -18.57 8.06 16.80
CA VAL A 98 -19.70 7.83 15.89
C VAL A 98 -20.76 6.91 16.53
N VAL A 99 -20.34 5.88 17.24
CA VAL A 99 -21.25 4.97 17.97
C VAL A 99 -22.01 5.72 19.06
N LYS A 100 -21.34 6.57 19.84
CA LYS A 100 -21.99 7.40 20.86
C LYS A 100 -23.02 8.38 20.30
N GLN A 101 -22.81 8.87 19.08
CA GLN A 101 -23.73 9.77 18.38
C GLN A 101 -24.90 9.02 17.71
N ASN A 102 -24.97 7.68 17.85
CA ASN A 102 -25.98 6.83 17.22
C ASN A 102 -26.07 6.98 15.68
N ASN A 103 -24.96 7.40 15.07
CA ASN A 103 -24.86 7.56 13.62
C ASN A 103 -24.48 6.22 12.99
N LYS A 104 -25.46 5.57 12.34
CA LYS A 104 -25.29 4.20 11.82
C LYS A 104 -24.48 4.11 10.54
N GLU A 105 -24.42 5.21 9.76
CA GLU A 105 -23.77 5.25 8.46
C GLU A 105 -22.75 6.39 8.43
N SER A 106 -21.50 6.06 8.76
CA SER A 106 -20.43 7.05 8.79
C SER A 106 -19.14 6.49 8.22
N LEU A 107 -18.45 7.31 7.44
CA LEU A 107 -17.10 7.05 7.01
C LEU A 107 -16.14 7.31 8.19
N ILE A 108 -15.60 6.22 8.75
CA ILE A 108 -14.66 6.28 9.87
C ILE A 108 -13.26 6.62 9.38
N TYR A 109 -12.83 5.97 8.33
CA TYR A 109 -11.49 6.10 7.77
C TYR A 109 -11.52 5.89 6.26
N GLU A 110 -10.90 6.78 5.54
CA GLU A 110 -10.62 6.64 4.11
C GLU A 110 -9.16 6.24 3.94
N ALA A 111 -8.94 5.18 3.17
CA ALA A 111 -7.59 4.71 2.90
C ALA A 111 -6.82 5.75 2.09
N GLU A 112 -5.51 5.73 2.24
CA GLU A 112 -4.59 6.57 1.49
C GLU A 112 -4.88 6.52 -0.01
N ASN A 113 -4.60 7.62 -0.68
CA ASN A 113 -4.75 7.75 -2.12
C ASN A 113 -3.96 6.64 -2.83
N ILE A 114 -4.44 6.22 -3.99
CA ILE A 114 -3.77 5.19 -4.81
C ILE A 114 -2.31 5.55 -5.11
N LEU A 115 -2.00 6.85 -5.24
CA LEU A 115 -0.63 7.33 -5.45
C LEU A 115 0.27 7.07 -4.25
N GLU A 116 -0.19 7.38 -3.03
CA GLU A 116 0.55 7.08 -1.79
C GLU A 116 0.81 5.59 -1.65
N LYS A 117 -0.21 4.77 -1.93
CA LYS A 117 -0.06 3.32 -1.93
C LYS A 117 0.95 2.83 -2.97
N MET A 118 0.93 3.37 -4.18
CA MET A 118 1.90 3.03 -5.22
C MET A 118 3.32 3.41 -4.81
N ILE A 119 3.52 4.59 -4.21
CA ILE A 119 4.81 5.02 -3.69
C ILE A 119 5.32 4.04 -2.64
N ILE A 120 4.47 3.66 -1.68
CA ILE A 120 4.81 2.68 -0.65
C ILE A 120 5.18 1.31 -1.27
N ASP A 121 4.40 0.84 -2.24
CA ASP A 121 4.63 -0.47 -2.87
C ASP A 121 5.90 -0.48 -3.75
N LEU A 122 6.23 0.65 -4.38
CA LEU A 122 7.40 0.80 -5.25
C LEU A 122 8.66 1.32 -4.54
N SER A 123 8.57 1.70 -3.28
CA SER A 123 9.67 2.33 -2.52
C SER A 123 10.93 1.44 -2.37
N ASN A 124 10.83 0.15 -2.63
CA ASN A 124 11.98 -0.77 -2.66
C ASN A 124 12.66 -0.84 -4.02
N GLU A 125 12.07 -0.25 -5.06
CA GLU A 125 12.62 -0.17 -6.39
C GLU A 125 13.31 1.19 -6.59
N LYS A 126 14.37 1.22 -7.38
CA LYS A 126 15.00 2.49 -7.75
C LYS A 126 14.16 3.18 -8.81
N ILE A 127 13.24 4.03 -8.36
CA ILE A 127 12.42 4.86 -9.25
C ILE A 127 13.22 6.12 -9.60
N GLU A 128 13.61 6.25 -10.86
CA GLU A 128 14.30 7.43 -11.35
C GLU A 128 13.32 8.56 -11.68
N ASN A 129 12.21 8.22 -12.35
CA ASN A 129 11.23 9.19 -12.82
C ASN A 129 9.80 8.73 -12.54
N ILE A 130 8.96 9.68 -12.13
CA ILE A 130 7.50 9.55 -12.11
C ILE A 130 6.95 10.58 -13.10
N VAL A 131 6.20 10.12 -14.09
CA VAL A 131 5.66 10.97 -15.15
C VAL A 131 4.15 10.98 -15.08
N THR A 132 3.55 12.16 -15.09
CA THR A 132 2.09 12.34 -15.10
C THR A 132 1.71 13.46 -16.08
N ASN A 133 0.52 13.39 -16.64
CA ASN A 133 -0.09 14.46 -17.43
C ASN A 133 -1.25 15.15 -16.68
N ASN A 134 -1.41 14.88 -15.39
CA ASN A 134 -2.44 15.46 -14.55
C ASN A 134 -1.82 16.41 -13.53
N GLU A 135 -2.17 17.70 -13.63
CA GLU A 135 -1.63 18.76 -12.75
C GLU A 135 -1.92 18.53 -11.26
N LYS A 136 -3.12 17.99 -10.93
CA LYS A 136 -3.47 17.70 -9.54
C LYS A 136 -2.61 16.57 -8.97
N GLN A 137 -2.39 15.51 -9.74
CA GLN A 137 -1.50 14.42 -9.34
C GLN A 137 -0.05 14.89 -9.25
N TYR A 138 0.39 15.75 -10.14
CA TYR A 138 1.72 16.36 -10.10
C TYR A 138 1.94 17.14 -8.79
N ALA A 139 0.98 17.99 -8.41
CA ALA A 139 1.05 18.73 -7.16
C ALA A 139 1.06 17.81 -5.92
N GLN A 140 0.23 16.76 -5.92
CA GLN A 140 0.22 15.75 -4.86
C GLN A 140 1.55 15.01 -4.74
N LEU A 141 2.13 14.59 -5.87
CA LEU A 141 3.43 13.90 -5.90
C LEU A 141 4.57 14.79 -5.38
N LEU A 142 4.55 16.10 -5.69
CA LEU A 142 5.51 17.06 -5.14
C LEU A 142 5.38 17.20 -3.62
N ASP A 143 4.15 17.27 -3.11
CA ASP A 143 3.88 17.33 -1.68
C ASP A 143 4.36 16.05 -0.96
N GLU A 144 4.06 14.88 -1.52
CA GLU A 144 4.56 13.60 -1.00
C GLU A 144 6.09 13.48 -1.07
N LYS A 145 6.72 13.96 -2.14
CA LYS A 145 8.19 14.01 -2.24
C LYS A 145 8.81 14.83 -1.11
N ASN A 146 8.18 15.92 -0.71
CA ASN A 146 8.66 16.78 0.37
C ASN A 146 8.48 16.14 1.77
N LYS A 147 7.57 15.19 1.91
CA LYS A 147 7.27 14.49 3.16
C LYS A 147 8.01 13.16 3.31
N SER A 148 8.54 12.62 2.24
CA SER A 148 9.06 11.25 2.16
C SER A 148 10.49 11.24 1.66
N ASP A 149 11.39 10.65 2.45
CA ASP A 149 12.79 10.43 2.05
C ASP A 149 12.93 9.46 0.86
N GLU A 150 11.88 8.73 0.54
CA GLU A 150 11.86 7.70 -0.49
C GLU A 150 11.91 8.27 -1.90
N LEU A 151 11.31 9.43 -2.10
CA LEU A 151 11.25 10.11 -3.40
C LEU A 151 12.32 11.19 -3.58
N VAL A 152 13.25 11.35 -2.64
CA VAL A 152 14.27 12.40 -2.68
C VAL A 152 15.00 12.42 -4.03
N ASN A 153 15.42 11.26 -4.50
CA ASN A 153 16.18 11.11 -5.75
C ASN A 153 15.28 10.89 -6.99
N THR A 154 13.97 10.85 -6.83
CA THR A 154 13.02 10.62 -7.92
C THR A 154 12.66 11.94 -8.58
N LYS A 155 12.78 12.01 -9.90
CA LYS A 155 12.33 13.18 -10.68
C LYS A 155 10.84 13.06 -10.99
N ILE A 156 10.06 14.08 -10.64
CA ILE A 156 8.65 14.17 -10.99
C ILE A 156 8.51 15.06 -12.21
N ILE A 157 7.85 14.57 -13.24
CA ILE A 157 7.74 15.23 -14.56
C ILE A 157 6.26 15.39 -14.89
N LEU A 158 5.87 16.63 -15.18
CA LEU A 158 4.57 16.94 -15.75
C LEU A 158 4.70 17.01 -17.28
N GLU A 159 3.95 16.15 -17.97
CA GLU A 159 3.91 16.13 -19.42
C GLU A 159 2.60 16.74 -19.95
N ASN A 160 2.69 17.47 -21.06
CA ASN A 160 1.52 18.06 -21.71
C ASN A 160 0.79 17.08 -22.65
N LYS A 161 1.44 15.96 -22.97
CA LYS A 161 0.90 14.92 -23.83
C LYS A 161 0.40 13.75 -23.02
N ASP A 162 -0.45 12.92 -23.62
CA ASP A 162 -0.89 11.68 -22.99
C ASP A 162 0.33 10.75 -22.75
N VAL A 163 0.57 10.44 -21.47
CA VAL A 163 1.69 9.60 -21.04
C VAL A 163 1.63 8.21 -21.67
N LEU A 164 0.43 7.67 -21.87
CA LEU A 164 0.24 6.36 -22.50
C LEU A 164 0.67 6.34 -23.98
N ASP A 165 0.56 7.50 -24.66
CA ASP A 165 1.01 7.64 -26.03
C ASP A 165 2.54 7.86 -26.12
N ILE A 166 3.11 8.67 -25.22
CA ILE A 166 4.56 8.93 -25.17
C ILE A 166 5.36 7.63 -25.02
N TYR A 167 4.86 6.71 -24.18
CA TYR A 167 5.52 5.44 -23.89
C TYR A 167 4.96 4.26 -24.72
N ASP A 168 4.22 4.51 -25.78
CA ASP A 168 3.60 3.49 -26.67
C ASP A 168 2.74 2.44 -25.93
N ILE A 169 2.24 2.79 -24.72
CA ILE A 169 1.46 1.87 -23.88
C ILE A 169 0.14 1.52 -24.55
N LYS A 170 -0.54 2.49 -25.19
CA LYS A 170 -1.79 2.23 -25.91
C LYS A 170 -1.60 1.19 -27.00
N LYS A 171 -0.54 1.32 -27.81
CA LYS A 171 -0.22 0.33 -28.86
C LYS A 171 0.08 -1.07 -28.29
N GLN A 172 0.67 -1.14 -27.09
CA GLN A 172 0.89 -2.41 -26.42
C GLN A 172 -0.42 -3.00 -25.92
N LEU A 173 -1.32 -2.18 -25.34
CA LEU A 173 -2.64 -2.61 -24.87
C LEU A 173 -3.52 -3.11 -26.02
N GLU A 174 -3.48 -2.48 -27.19
CA GLU A 174 -4.22 -2.91 -28.39
C GLU A 174 -3.79 -4.31 -28.88
N LYS A 175 -2.57 -4.70 -28.60
CA LYS A 175 -2.06 -6.04 -28.95
C LYS A 175 -2.43 -7.14 -27.97
N LEU A 176 -2.82 -6.79 -26.73
CA LEU A 176 -3.13 -7.79 -25.69
C LEU A 176 -4.30 -8.74 -26.04
N PRO A 177 -5.37 -8.32 -26.77
CA PRO A 177 -6.43 -9.25 -27.17
C PRO A 177 -6.02 -10.24 -28.24
N ASN A 178 -4.85 -10.06 -28.87
CA ASN A 178 -4.39 -10.95 -29.93
C ASN A 178 -4.05 -12.34 -29.37
N ARG A 179 -4.56 -13.38 -30.00
CA ARG A 179 -4.29 -14.77 -29.58
C ARG A 179 -2.83 -15.20 -29.75
N LYS A 180 -2.07 -14.50 -30.60
CA LYS A 180 -0.64 -14.77 -30.85
C LYS A 180 0.16 -13.50 -30.55
N ILE A 181 1.15 -13.63 -29.68
CA ILE A 181 2.09 -12.57 -29.35
C ILE A 181 3.48 -13.05 -29.77
N TRP A 182 4.15 -12.28 -30.62
CA TRP A 182 5.53 -12.54 -31.00
C TRP A 182 6.47 -11.95 -29.92
N LEU A 183 7.21 -12.80 -29.27
CA LEU A 183 8.26 -12.40 -28.31
C LEU A 183 9.54 -12.00 -29.06
N LYS A 184 10.36 -11.14 -28.43
CA LYS A 184 11.66 -10.74 -29.00
C LYS A 184 12.62 -11.91 -29.21
N CYS A 185 12.44 -13.01 -28.46
CA CYS A 185 13.21 -14.23 -28.56
C CYS A 185 12.68 -15.26 -29.58
N GLY A 186 11.64 -14.91 -30.34
CA GLY A 186 10.94 -15.83 -31.21
C GLY A 186 10.01 -16.77 -30.43
N GLY A 187 8.79 -16.98 -30.88
CA GLY A 187 7.92 -17.85 -30.11
C GLY A 187 6.61 -18.05 -30.81
#